data_168e6021806e09e68fe772b5631598c2
#
_entry.id   168e6021806e09e68fe772b5631598c2
#
_cell.length_a   1.000
_cell.length_b   1.000
_cell.length_c   1.000
_cell.angle_alpha   90.00
_cell.angle_beta   90.00
_cell.angle_gamma   90.00
#
_symmetry.space_group_name_H-M   'P 1'
#
loop_
_entity.id
_entity.type
_entity.pdbx_description
1 polymer ?
#
loop_
_entity_poly.entity_id
_entity_poly.type
_entity_poly.pdbx_seq_one_letter_code
_entity_poly.pdbx_strand_id
1 'polypeptide(L)'
;MIADVGGWVLDTGALLAYANDDFYLQSVVRSCRRRGRTLLVSGLSIREALQDRPGSEQLAELLDDASTVLAEPADADAAALREQVRLAGGDVAAAHVAYLAAQRGWPVLSDRPRELAATDRTLLIEPV
;
A
#
# COMPACT_ATOMS: atom_id res chain seq x y z
N MET A 1 -6.77 -17.85 7.81
CA MET A 1 -7.14 -17.88 6.38
C MET A 1 -7.38 -16.46 5.89
N ILE A 2 -6.90 -16.14 4.71
CA ILE A 2 -6.97 -14.78 4.15
C ILE A 2 -8.35 -14.43 3.61
N ALA A 3 -9.30 -15.37 3.63
CA ALA A 3 -10.64 -15.18 3.06
C ALA A 3 -11.40 -13.98 3.63
N ASP A 4 -11.13 -13.62 4.88
CA ASP A 4 -11.83 -12.53 5.57
C ASP A 4 -11.09 -11.20 5.54
N VAL A 5 -10.05 -11.11 4.73
CA VAL A 5 -9.30 -9.86 4.57
C VAL A 5 -10.19 -8.83 3.87
N GLY A 6 -10.40 -7.69 4.53
CA GLY A 6 -11.21 -6.60 3.98
C GLY A 6 -10.54 -5.80 2.87
N GLY A 7 -9.23 -5.96 2.69
CA GLY A 7 -8.51 -5.24 1.68
C GLY A 7 -7.01 -5.53 1.65
N TRP A 8 -6.31 -4.74 0.85
CA TRP A 8 -4.87 -4.78 0.68
C TRP A 8 -4.30 -3.39 0.83
N VAL A 9 -3.09 -3.30 1.38
CA VAL A 9 -2.32 -2.05 1.40
C VAL A 9 -1.26 -2.14 0.30
N LEU A 10 -1.18 -1.12 -0.55
CA LEU A 10 -0.21 -1.06 -1.63
C LEU A 10 0.92 -0.10 -1.27
N ASP A 11 2.16 -0.57 -1.33
CA ASP A 11 3.32 0.32 -1.18
C ASP A 11 3.70 0.95 -2.53
N THR A 12 4.74 1.77 -2.52
CA THR A 12 5.22 2.45 -3.73
C THR A 12 5.57 1.46 -4.84
N GLY A 13 6.27 0.37 -4.51
CA GLY A 13 6.65 -0.64 -5.49
C GLY A 13 5.46 -1.35 -6.12
N ALA A 14 4.43 -1.65 -5.32
CA ALA A 14 3.20 -2.24 -5.84
C ALA A 14 2.48 -1.28 -6.79
N LEU A 15 2.43 0.01 -6.45
CA LEU A 15 1.84 1.02 -7.33
C LEU A 15 2.60 1.14 -8.64
N LEU A 16 3.93 1.11 -8.60
CA LEU A 16 4.76 1.15 -9.80
C LEU A 16 4.57 -0.11 -10.65
N ALA A 17 4.46 -1.28 -10.04
CA ALA A 17 4.17 -2.51 -10.76
C ALA A 17 2.82 -2.41 -11.49
N TYR A 18 1.81 -1.87 -10.81
CA TYR A 18 0.50 -1.65 -11.45
C TYR A 18 0.62 -0.66 -12.62
N ALA A 19 1.37 0.42 -12.45
CA ALA A 19 1.61 1.40 -13.53
C ALA A 19 2.35 0.79 -14.72
N ASN A 20 3.13 -0.28 -14.50
CA ASN A 20 3.85 -1.00 -15.54
C ASN A 20 3.07 -2.20 -16.10
N ASP A 21 1.76 -2.25 -15.86
CA ASP A 21 0.86 -3.30 -16.36
C ASP A 21 1.20 -4.70 -15.83
N ASP A 22 1.71 -4.78 -14.61
CA ASP A 22 2.00 -6.07 -13.98
C ASP A 22 0.72 -6.91 -13.89
N PHE A 23 0.78 -8.12 -14.42
CA PHE A 23 -0.39 -9.00 -14.51
C PHE A 23 -0.96 -9.37 -13.14
N TYR A 24 -0.07 -9.64 -12.19
CA TYR A 24 -0.49 -10.02 -10.83
C TYR A 24 -1.24 -8.88 -10.15
N LEU A 25 -0.70 -7.67 -10.20
CA LEU A 25 -1.34 -6.50 -9.62
C LEU A 25 -2.69 -6.20 -10.27
N GLN A 26 -2.78 -6.31 -11.58
CA GLN A 26 -4.05 -6.15 -12.28
C GLN A 26 -5.07 -7.18 -11.81
N SER A 27 -4.64 -8.42 -11.58
CA SER A 27 -5.51 -9.49 -11.08
C SER A 27 -6.01 -9.20 -9.67
N VAL A 28 -5.14 -8.70 -8.79
CA VAL A 28 -5.50 -8.31 -7.43
C VAL A 28 -6.54 -7.19 -7.45
N VAL A 29 -6.32 -6.16 -8.26
CA VAL A 29 -7.25 -5.02 -8.38
C VAL A 29 -8.61 -5.49 -8.87
N ARG A 30 -8.65 -6.31 -9.91
CA ARG A 30 -9.91 -6.86 -10.42
C ARG A 30 -10.65 -7.71 -9.38
N SER A 31 -9.90 -8.52 -8.63
CA SER A 31 -10.47 -9.33 -7.57
C SER A 31 -11.09 -8.48 -6.48
N CYS A 32 -10.43 -7.39 -6.09
CA CYS A 32 -10.96 -6.45 -5.09
C CYS A 32 -12.28 -5.82 -5.57
N ARG A 33 -12.35 -5.40 -6.83
CA ARG A 33 -13.57 -4.84 -7.40
C ARG A 33 -14.73 -5.84 -7.33
N ARG A 34 -14.48 -7.08 -7.72
CA ARG A 34 -15.53 -8.11 -7.75
C ARG A 34 -15.99 -8.52 -6.36
N ARG A 35 -15.11 -8.48 -5.37
CA ARG A 35 -15.40 -8.97 -4.03
C ARG A 35 -15.74 -7.88 -3.03
N GLY A 36 -15.81 -6.63 -3.47
CA GLY A 36 -16.09 -5.49 -2.59
C GLY A 36 -15.02 -5.26 -1.55
N ARG A 37 -13.76 -5.59 -1.85
CA ARG A 37 -12.62 -5.36 -0.96
C ARG A 37 -11.96 -4.02 -1.26
N THR A 38 -11.23 -3.50 -0.29
CA THR A 38 -10.60 -2.19 -0.37
C THR A 38 -9.14 -2.30 -0.80
N LEU A 39 -8.73 -1.39 -1.69
CA LEU A 39 -7.32 -1.12 -1.98
C LEU A 39 -6.96 0.13 -1.21
N LEU A 40 -6.13 -0.02 -0.18
CA LEU A 40 -5.72 1.10 0.66
C LEU A 40 -4.36 1.62 0.19
N VAL A 41 -4.32 2.88 -0.19
CA VAL A 41 -3.15 3.52 -0.77
C VAL A 41 -2.68 4.65 0.14
N SER A 42 -1.42 4.63 0.53
CA SER A 42 -0.80 5.73 1.26
C SER A 42 -0.61 6.93 0.34
N GLY A 43 -1.02 8.11 0.82
CA GLY A 43 -0.79 9.36 0.10
C GLY A 43 0.67 9.63 -0.19
N LEU A 44 1.58 9.19 0.68
CA LEU A 44 3.02 9.30 0.45
C LEU A 44 3.50 8.37 -0.65
N SER A 45 3.02 7.13 -0.64
CA SER A 45 3.40 6.13 -1.65
C SER A 45 2.92 6.51 -3.05
N ILE A 46 1.70 7.02 -3.17
CA ILE A 46 1.19 7.44 -4.49
C ILE A 46 1.95 8.65 -5.02
N ARG A 47 2.34 9.59 -4.15
CA ARG A 47 3.15 10.74 -4.58
C ARG A 47 4.51 10.30 -5.09
N GLU A 48 5.17 9.35 -4.42
CA GLU A 48 6.43 8.78 -4.90
C GLU A 48 6.25 8.09 -6.26
N ALA A 49 5.21 7.29 -6.40
CA ALA A 49 4.95 6.58 -7.65
C ALA A 49 4.68 7.57 -8.80
N LEU A 50 3.94 8.63 -8.55
CA LEU A 50 3.66 9.66 -9.56
C LEU A 50 4.89 10.47 -9.92
N GLN A 51 5.86 10.64 -9.02
CA GLN A 51 7.15 11.26 -9.35
C GLN A 51 7.94 10.42 -10.34
N ASP A 52 7.89 9.09 -10.17
CA ASP A 52 8.57 8.15 -11.06
C ASP A 52 7.82 7.97 -12.39
N ARG A 53 6.51 8.01 -12.35
CA ARG A 53 5.64 7.78 -13.52
C ARG A 53 4.61 8.90 -13.65
N PRO A 54 5.06 10.14 -13.94
CA PRO A 54 4.14 11.27 -14.08
C PRO A 54 3.20 11.05 -15.27
N GLY A 55 1.94 11.36 -15.08
CA GLY A 55 0.93 11.21 -16.13
C GLY A 55 0.51 9.76 -16.38
N SER A 56 0.81 8.83 -15.50
CA SER A 56 0.37 7.43 -15.64
C SER A 56 -1.15 7.33 -15.65
N GLU A 57 -1.69 6.83 -16.74
CA GLU A 57 -3.14 6.59 -16.85
C GLU A 57 -3.58 5.49 -15.89
N GLN A 58 -2.77 4.46 -15.71
CA GLN A 58 -3.04 3.35 -14.81
C GLN A 58 -3.20 3.82 -13.37
N LEU A 59 -2.29 4.69 -12.89
CA LEU A 59 -2.39 5.24 -11.54
C LEU A 59 -3.60 6.14 -11.38
N ALA A 60 -3.92 6.95 -12.40
CA ALA A 60 -5.12 7.79 -12.37
C ALA A 60 -6.38 6.94 -12.30
N GLU A 61 -6.48 5.88 -13.08
CA GLU A 61 -7.60 4.96 -13.05
C GLU A 61 -7.73 4.26 -11.69
N LEU A 62 -6.61 3.86 -11.11
CA LEU A 62 -6.59 3.24 -9.79
C LEU A 62 -7.15 4.18 -8.72
N LEU A 63 -6.74 5.45 -8.74
CA LEU A 63 -7.23 6.44 -7.78
C LEU A 63 -8.72 6.76 -7.95
N ASP A 64 -9.24 6.65 -9.16
CA ASP A 64 -10.66 6.87 -9.45
C ASP A 64 -11.52 5.63 -9.16
N ASP A 65 -10.92 4.49 -8.91
CA ASP A 65 -11.65 3.26 -8.64
C ASP A 65 -12.41 3.35 -7.32
N ALA A 66 -13.66 2.91 -7.33
CA ALA A 66 -14.51 2.92 -6.13
C ALA A 66 -13.96 2.03 -5.01
N SER A 67 -13.13 1.04 -5.34
CA SER A 67 -12.50 0.17 -4.35
C SER A 67 -11.28 0.79 -3.68
N THR A 68 -10.76 1.90 -4.20
CA THR A 68 -9.54 2.53 -3.70
C THR A 68 -9.86 3.59 -2.64
N VAL A 69 -9.15 3.49 -1.51
CA VAL A 69 -9.19 4.50 -0.45
C VAL A 69 -7.80 5.09 -0.31
N LEU A 70 -7.71 6.40 -0.39
CA LEU A 70 -6.47 7.14 -0.18
C LEU A 70 -6.37 7.52 1.29
N ALA A 71 -5.29 7.13 1.95
CA ALA A 71 -5.03 7.46 3.35
C ALA A 71 -3.90 8.48 3.46
N GLU A 72 -4.16 9.60 4.13
CA GLU A 72 -3.17 10.64 4.33
C GLU A 72 -2.47 10.49 5.69
N PRO A 73 -1.15 10.81 5.77
CA PRO A 73 -0.44 10.73 7.06
C PRO A 73 -1.01 11.62 8.14
N ALA A 74 -1.64 12.73 7.78
CA ALA A 74 -2.25 13.66 8.72
C ALA A 74 -3.39 13.02 9.53
N ASP A 75 -4.00 11.98 9.01
CA ASP A 75 -5.10 11.26 9.67
C ASP A 75 -4.59 10.13 10.59
N ALA A 76 -3.28 9.89 10.62
CA ALA A 76 -2.68 8.87 11.45
C ALA A 76 -2.46 9.36 12.88
N ASP A 77 -2.38 8.43 13.83
CA ASP A 77 -1.89 8.73 15.16
C ASP A 77 -0.41 9.17 15.06
N ALA A 78 -0.12 10.39 15.43
CA ALA A 78 1.20 10.99 15.23
C ALA A 78 2.30 10.25 16.00
N ALA A 79 2.03 9.80 17.22
CA ALA A 79 3.02 9.10 18.02
C ALA A 79 3.30 7.70 17.43
N ALA A 80 2.27 6.99 17.03
CA ALA A 80 2.40 5.67 16.41
C ALA A 80 3.13 5.77 15.07
N LEU A 81 2.82 6.77 14.26
CA LEU A 81 3.50 6.97 12.98
C LEU A 81 4.98 7.32 13.17
N ARG A 82 5.30 8.19 14.14
CA ARG A 82 6.70 8.51 14.44
C ARG A 82 7.50 7.27 14.83
N GLU A 83 6.93 6.38 15.62
CA GLU A 83 7.59 5.14 15.99
C GLU A 83 7.84 4.25 14.75
N GLN A 84 6.89 4.16 13.85
CA GLN A 84 7.07 3.43 12.60
C GLN A 84 8.17 4.05 11.73
N VAL A 85 8.23 5.38 11.66
CA VAL A 85 9.30 6.08 10.92
C VAL A 85 10.67 5.73 11.49
N ARG A 86 10.79 5.70 12.82
CA ARG A 86 12.03 5.32 13.48
C ARG A 86 12.43 3.88 13.13
N LEU A 87 11.48 2.95 13.17
CA LEU A 87 11.72 1.55 12.84
C LEU A 87 12.06 1.34 11.36
N ALA A 88 11.52 2.19 10.50
CA ALA A 88 11.77 2.15 9.05
C ALA A 88 13.06 2.87 8.63
N GLY A 89 13.87 3.32 9.59
CA GLY A 89 15.13 4.01 9.29
C GLY A 89 14.94 5.36 8.60
N GLY A 90 13.81 6.03 8.86
CA GLY A 90 13.50 7.34 8.30
C GLY A 90 12.72 7.32 6.98
N ASP A 91 12.40 6.14 6.43
CA ASP A 91 11.57 6.03 5.23
C ASP A 91 10.10 6.26 5.61
N VAL A 92 9.61 7.46 5.37
CA VAL A 92 8.28 7.89 5.83
C VAL A 92 7.17 7.17 5.06
N ALA A 93 7.35 6.95 3.76
CA ALA A 93 6.36 6.24 2.96
C ALA A 93 6.21 4.78 3.41
N ALA A 94 7.34 4.08 3.61
CA ALA A 94 7.32 2.71 4.13
C ALA A 94 6.71 2.65 5.53
N ALA A 95 7.01 3.62 6.37
CA ALA A 95 6.46 3.70 7.72
C ALA A 95 4.94 3.87 7.70
N HIS A 96 4.43 4.72 6.81
CA HIS A 96 2.99 4.94 6.70
C HIS A 96 2.27 3.69 6.21
N VAL A 97 2.84 2.98 5.24
CA VAL A 97 2.31 1.69 4.77
C VAL A 97 2.24 0.68 5.92
N ALA A 98 3.33 0.54 6.69
CA ALA A 98 3.37 -0.35 7.84
C ALA A 98 2.32 0.02 8.90
N TYR A 99 2.18 1.30 9.19
CA TYR A 99 1.18 1.80 10.12
C TYR A 99 -0.24 1.43 9.66
N LEU A 100 -0.57 1.67 8.41
CA LEU A 100 -1.89 1.38 7.85
C LEU A 100 -2.21 -0.13 7.90
N ALA A 101 -1.25 -0.95 7.52
CA ALA A 101 -1.40 -2.39 7.53
C ALA A 101 -1.61 -2.94 8.95
N ALA A 102 -0.81 -2.47 9.90
CA ALA A 102 -0.93 -2.89 11.30
C ALA A 102 -2.28 -2.47 11.89
N GLN A 103 -2.72 -1.25 11.59
CA GLN A 103 -3.98 -0.73 12.10
C GLN A 103 -5.19 -1.53 11.59
N ARG A 104 -5.15 -1.95 10.33
CA ARG A 104 -6.25 -2.68 9.69
C ARG A 104 -6.13 -4.20 9.82
N GLY A 105 -4.95 -4.73 10.08
CA GLY A 105 -4.69 -6.15 10.00
C GLY A 105 -4.75 -6.69 8.58
N TRP A 106 -4.45 -5.85 7.58
CA TRP A 106 -4.49 -6.22 6.17
C TRP A 106 -3.09 -6.51 5.63
N PRO A 107 -2.96 -7.42 4.65
CA PRO A 107 -1.67 -7.67 4.02
C PRO A 107 -1.22 -6.51 3.15
N VAL A 108 0.09 -6.40 2.99
CA VAL A 108 0.75 -5.40 2.14
C VAL A 108 1.24 -6.07 0.88
N LEU A 109 0.96 -5.47 -0.27
CA LEU A 109 1.62 -5.81 -1.54
C LEU A 109 2.86 -4.93 -1.66
N SER A 110 4.04 -5.56 -1.74
CA SER A 110 5.32 -4.86 -1.68
C SER A 110 6.38 -5.49 -2.56
N ASP A 111 7.23 -4.65 -3.17
CA ASP A 111 8.45 -5.08 -3.84
C ASP A 111 9.65 -5.15 -2.87
N ARG A 112 9.48 -4.73 -1.61
CA ARG A 112 10.52 -4.72 -0.57
C ARG A 112 10.05 -5.43 0.70
N PRO A 113 9.73 -6.73 0.62
CA PRO A 113 9.14 -7.42 1.77
C PRO A 113 10.08 -7.51 2.98
N ARG A 114 11.38 -7.60 2.76
CA ARG A 114 12.34 -7.70 3.87
C ARG A 114 12.43 -6.42 4.67
N GLU A 115 12.42 -5.27 3.99
CA GLU A 115 12.48 -3.96 4.63
C GLU A 115 11.24 -3.69 5.46
N LEU A 116 10.07 -4.03 4.94
CA LEU A 116 8.82 -3.91 5.69
C LEU A 116 8.76 -4.86 6.87
N ALA A 117 9.22 -6.10 6.71
CA ALA A 117 9.26 -7.07 7.80
C ALA A 117 10.21 -6.62 8.92
N ALA A 118 11.29 -5.94 8.57
CA ALA A 118 12.20 -5.37 9.56
C ALA A 118 11.55 -4.23 10.35
N THR A 119 10.63 -3.49 9.72
CA THR A 119 9.88 -2.42 10.38
C THR A 119 8.85 -2.98 11.36
N ASP A 120 8.13 -4.02 10.96
CA ASP A 120 7.13 -4.67 11.80
C ASP A 120 7.00 -6.15 11.38
N ARG A 121 7.42 -7.05 12.27
CA ARG A 121 7.40 -8.49 12.00
C ARG A 121 6.00 -9.09 11.97
N THR A 122 5.00 -8.38 12.48
CA THR A 122 3.62 -8.86 12.48
C THR A 122 2.89 -8.63 11.17
N LEU A 123 3.49 -7.87 10.25
CA LEU A 123 2.87 -7.57 8.95
C LEU A 123 2.76 -8.81 8.08
N LEU A 124 1.62 -8.94 7.43
CA LEU A 124 1.42 -9.92 6.36
C LEU A 124 1.86 -9.24 5.06
N ILE A 125 2.91 -9.76 4.42
CA ILE A 125 3.49 -9.13 3.24
C ILE A 125 3.44 -10.11 2.07
N GLU A 126 2.83 -9.66 0.99
CA GLU A 126 2.78 -10.41 -0.26
C GLU A 126 3.77 -9.75 -1.23
N PRO A 127 4.83 -10.47 -1.66
CA PRO A 127 5.81 -9.92 -2.60
C PRO A 127 5.21 -9.70 -3.98
N VAL A 128 5.66 -8.66 -4.63
CA VAL A 128 5.27 -8.36 -6.02
C VAL A 128 6.47 -8.25 -6.94
#